data_e28c5a18f370224ebbe55621afc6f463
#
_entry.id   e28c5a18f370224ebbe55621afc6f463
#
_cell.length_a   1.000
_cell.length_b   1.000
_cell.length_c   1.000
_cell.angle_alpha   90.00
_cell.angle_beta   90.00
_cell.angle_gamma   90.00
#
_symmetry.space_group_name_H-M   'P 1'
#
loop_
_entity.id
_entity.type
_entity.pdbx_description
1 polymer ?
#
loop_
_entity_poly.entity_id
_entity_poly.type
_entity_poly.pdbx_seq_one_letter_code
_entity_poly.pdbx_strand_id
1 'polypeptide(L)'
;DLAAATAHNVVVENTPGQNSNAVAELVFGMAVMAVRNMYNGTSGTELKDKTIGIHAFGQVGRNVARIAKGFGMTVEALDPYCPDEAMSEAGVKPVHSIDELYANNRFVSIHIPATPETKGSIGYDLISSMPKGGVLINTARKEVIDEAGLARALDARPDLKYVADIRPDTADALKEAFGDRVFFTPKKMGA
;
A
#
# COMPACT_ATOMS: atom_id res chain seq x y z
N ASP A 1 -19.68 18.06 -2.15
CA ASP A 1 -20.33 18.20 -0.83
C ASP A 1 -21.74 17.62 -0.91
N LEU A 2 -21.99 16.51 -0.20
CA LEU A 2 -23.30 15.82 -0.22
C LEU A 2 -24.40 16.67 0.41
N ALA A 3 -24.10 17.44 1.45
CA ALA A 3 -25.07 18.31 2.10
C ALA A 3 -25.55 19.42 1.15
N ALA A 4 -24.63 20.03 0.41
CA ALA A 4 -24.96 21.01 -0.60
C ALA A 4 -25.80 20.40 -1.74
N ALA A 5 -25.45 19.21 -2.22
CA ALA A 5 -26.22 18.51 -3.25
C ALA A 5 -27.64 18.22 -2.77
N THR A 6 -27.80 17.71 -1.54
CA THR A 6 -29.13 17.46 -0.93
C THR A 6 -29.96 18.74 -0.81
N ALA A 7 -29.34 19.84 -0.37
CA ALA A 7 -30.05 21.15 -0.25
C ALA A 7 -30.55 21.70 -1.60
N HIS A 8 -29.92 21.27 -2.71
CA HIS A 8 -30.31 21.66 -4.07
C HIS A 8 -31.06 20.56 -4.83
N ASN A 9 -31.54 19.49 -4.14
CA ASN A 9 -32.22 18.35 -4.73
C ASN A 9 -31.41 17.66 -5.86
N VAL A 10 -30.07 17.65 -5.74
CA VAL A 10 -29.19 16.95 -6.67
C VAL A 10 -28.92 15.54 -6.16
N VAL A 11 -29.23 14.54 -6.98
CA VAL A 11 -28.88 13.15 -6.71
C VAL A 11 -27.39 12.96 -6.96
N VAL A 12 -26.68 12.36 -5.98
CA VAL A 12 -25.27 12.02 -6.08
C VAL A 12 -25.14 10.51 -5.99
N GLU A 13 -24.60 9.92 -7.03
CA GLU A 13 -24.34 8.49 -7.10
C GLU A 13 -22.84 8.22 -7.22
N ASN A 14 -22.41 7.05 -6.78
CA ASN A 14 -21.06 6.55 -6.97
C ASN A 14 -21.10 5.13 -7.52
N THR A 15 -19.95 4.65 -7.99
CA THR A 15 -19.76 3.29 -8.52
C THR A 15 -18.76 2.52 -7.64
N PRO A 16 -19.17 2.02 -6.45
CA PRO A 16 -18.27 1.39 -5.52
C PRO A 16 -17.56 0.19 -6.14
N GLY A 17 -16.22 0.15 -6.00
CA GLY A 17 -15.41 -0.99 -6.42
C GLY A 17 -15.11 -1.08 -7.92
N GLN A 18 -15.64 -0.20 -8.78
CA GLN A 18 -15.43 -0.28 -10.24
C GLN A 18 -13.95 -0.18 -10.65
N ASN A 19 -13.16 0.66 -9.97
CA ASN A 19 -11.73 0.80 -10.22
C ASN A 19 -10.85 -0.11 -9.36
N SER A 20 -11.43 -0.97 -8.53
CA SER A 20 -10.67 -1.75 -7.54
C SER A 20 -9.65 -2.70 -8.17
N ASN A 21 -9.96 -3.28 -9.34
CA ASN A 21 -9.02 -4.12 -10.06
C ASN A 21 -7.87 -3.31 -10.67
N ALA A 22 -8.16 -2.14 -11.26
CA ALA A 22 -7.13 -1.27 -11.83
C ALA A 22 -6.12 -0.80 -10.76
N VAL A 23 -6.62 -0.44 -9.56
CA VAL A 23 -5.75 -0.10 -8.42
C VAL A 23 -4.90 -1.30 -8.00
N ALA A 24 -5.48 -2.50 -7.94
CA ALA A 24 -4.72 -3.71 -7.58
C ALA A 24 -3.65 -4.06 -8.62
N GLU A 25 -3.92 -3.90 -9.91
CA GLU A 25 -2.92 -4.07 -10.96
C GLU A 25 -1.77 -3.06 -10.82
N LEU A 26 -2.09 -1.80 -10.51
CA LEU A 26 -1.08 -0.77 -10.28
C LEU A 26 -0.18 -1.10 -9.08
N VAL A 27 -0.71 -1.69 -8.00
CA VAL A 27 0.10 -2.21 -6.88
C VAL A 27 1.19 -3.13 -7.38
N PHE A 28 0.87 -4.08 -8.27
CA PHE A 28 1.86 -5.02 -8.80
C PHE A 28 2.78 -4.40 -9.85
N GLY A 29 2.29 -3.46 -10.64
CA GLY A 29 3.15 -2.65 -11.51
C GLY A 29 4.25 -1.94 -10.73
N MET A 30 3.88 -1.27 -9.63
CA MET A 30 4.83 -0.59 -8.74
C MET A 30 5.71 -1.57 -7.97
N ALA A 31 5.17 -2.71 -7.50
CA ALA A 31 5.95 -3.74 -6.81
C ALA A 31 7.04 -4.32 -7.72
N VAL A 32 6.70 -4.70 -8.94
CA VAL A 32 7.66 -5.20 -9.93
C VAL A 32 8.72 -4.15 -10.25
N MET A 33 8.31 -2.92 -10.51
CA MET A 33 9.23 -1.81 -10.77
C MET A 33 10.21 -1.60 -9.61
N ALA A 34 9.71 -1.60 -8.36
CA ALA A 34 10.53 -1.42 -7.18
C ALA A 34 11.59 -2.53 -7.01
N VAL A 35 11.20 -3.82 -7.17
CA VAL A 35 12.14 -4.93 -7.03
C VAL A 35 13.07 -5.11 -8.23
N ARG A 36 12.74 -4.53 -9.38
CA ARG A 36 13.59 -4.46 -10.58
C ARG A 36 14.41 -3.16 -10.65
N ASN A 37 14.63 -2.52 -9.50
CA ASN A 37 15.46 -1.32 -9.36
C ASN A 37 15.08 -0.21 -10.35
N MET A 38 13.77 0.07 -10.49
CA MET A 38 13.22 1.07 -11.43
C MET A 38 13.68 0.86 -12.88
N TYR A 39 13.96 -0.41 -13.25
CA TYR A 39 14.44 -0.79 -14.60
C TYR A 39 15.73 -0.10 -15.02
N ASN A 40 16.64 0.15 -14.08
CA ASN A 40 17.92 0.83 -14.31
C ASN A 40 19.01 -0.06 -14.96
N GLY A 41 18.65 -1.28 -15.39
CA GLY A 41 19.56 -2.22 -16.02
C GLY A 41 20.32 -3.15 -15.05
N THR A 42 20.14 -2.99 -13.74
CA THR A 42 20.72 -3.89 -12.74
C THR A 42 19.79 -5.05 -12.40
N SER A 43 20.36 -6.15 -11.91
CA SER A 43 19.58 -7.31 -11.45
C SER A 43 18.71 -6.96 -10.23
N GLY A 44 17.45 -7.36 -10.28
CA GLY A 44 16.49 -7.22 -9.20
C GLY A 44 16.19 -8.55 -8.52
N THR A 45 15.07 -8.59 -7.79
CA THR A 45 14.54 -9.80 -7.14
C THR A 45 13.15 -10.15 -7.69
N GLU A 46 12.67 -11.35 -7.36
CA GLU A 46 11.34 -11.82 -7.72
C GLU A 46 10.31 -11.53 -6.62
N LEU A 47 9.02 -11.51 -7.01
CA LEU A 47 7.89 -11.49 -6.06
C LEU A 47 7.56 -12.89 -5.55
N LYS A 48 7.80 -13.92 -6.37
CA LYS A 48 7.56 -15.31 -6.02
C LYS A 48 8.21 -15.69 -4.69
N ASP A 49 7.50 -16.47 -3.89
CA ASP A 49 7.92 -16.96 -2.56
C ASP A 49 8.19 -15.83 -1.53
N LYS A 50 7.68 -14.62 -1.80
CA LYS A 50 7.70 -13.50 -0.85
C LYS A 50 6.34 -13.34 -0.17
N THR A 51 6.36 -12.62 0.95
CA THR A 51 5.15 -12.30 1.72
C THR A 51 4.63 -10.92 1.36
N ILE A 52 3.30 -10.78 1.28
CA ILE A 52 2.63 -9.49 1.17
C ILE A 52 1.56 -9.35 2.25
N GLY A 53 1.65 -8.28 3.03
CA GLY A 53 0.63 -7.85 3.98
C GLY A 53 -0.33 -6.85 3.33
N ILE A 54 -1.61 -7.08 3.47
CA ILE A 54 -2.67 -6.23 2.94
C ILE A 54 -3.31 -5.48 4.12
N HIS A 55 -3.12 -4.18 4.17
CA HIS A 55 -3.70 -3.32 5.21
C HIS A 55 -5.06 -2.79 4.74
N ALA A 56 -6.11 -3.40 5.17
CA ALA A 56 -7.53 -3.41 4.79
C ALA A 56 -7.88 -4.36 3.63
N PHE A 57 -8.86 -5.24 3.89
CA PHE A 57 -9.28 -6.32 2.99
C PHE A 57 -10.64 -6.04 2.33
N GLY A 58 -10.84 -4.78 1.90
CA GLY A 58 -11.98 -4.34 1.09
C GLY A 58 -11.86 -4.78 -0.37
N GLN A 59 -12.57 -4.11 -1.28
CA GLN A 59 -12.60 -4.46 -2.71
C GLN A 59 -11.20 -4.46 -3.35
N VAL A 60 -10.38 -3.44 -3.07
CA VAL A 60 -9.01 -3.37 -3.60
C VAL A 60 -8.14 -4.47 -2.97
N GLY A 61 -8.16 -4.63 -1.64
CA GLY A 61 -7.35 -5.63 -0.94
C GLY A 61 -7.63 -7.06 -1.41
N ARG A 62 -8.90 -7.41 -1.68
CA ARG A 62 -9.30 -8.71 -2.24
C ARG A 62 -8.72 -8.94 -3.64
N ASN A 63 -8.73 -7.92 -4.51
CA ASN A 63 -8.11 -8.01 -5.83
C ASN A 63 -6.59 -8.12 -5.73
N VAL A 64 -5.95 -7.37 -4.82
CA VAL A 64 -4.51 -7.49 -4.54
C VAL A 64 -4.17 -8.92 -4.10
N ALA A 65 -4.93 -9.51 -3.17
CA ALA A 65 -4.72 -10.88 -2.72
C ALA A 65 -4.81 -11.89 -3.88
N ARG A 66 -5.81 -11.73 -4.75
CA ARG A 66 -5.99 -12.61 -5.92
C ARG A 66 -4.79 -12.53 -6.87
N ILE A 67 -4.30 -11.34 -7.16
CA ILE A 67 -3.15 -11.13 -8.06
C ILE A 67 -1.85 -11.63 -7.38
N ALA A 68 -1.66 -11.35 -6.08
CA ALA A 68 -0.50 -11.81 -5.30
C ALA A 68 -0.31 -13.33 -5.38
N LYS A 69 -1.41 -14.07 -5.23
CA LYS A 69 -1.39 -15.54 -5.37
C LYS A 69 -0.97 -15.98 -6.77
N GLY A 70 -1.38 -15.24 -7.82
CA GLY A 70 -0.92 -15.49 -9.19
C GLY A 70 0.60 -15.30 -9.36
N PHE A 71 1.23 -14.43 -8.56
CA PHE A 71 2.67 -14.28 -8.48
C PHE A 71 3.36 -15.32 -7.58
N GLY A 72 2.61 -16.22 -6.95
CA GLY A 72 3.17 -17.20 -6.01
C GLY A 72 3.60 -16.59 -4.68
N MET A 73 2.97 -15.50 -4.25
CA MET A 73 3.23 -14.85 -2.97
C MET A 73 2.39 -15.48 -1.85
N THR A 74 2.91 -15.48 -0.62
CA THR A 74 2.12 -15.71 0.59
C THR A 74 1.42 -14.42 1.00
N VAL A 75 0.12 -14.49 1.31
CA VAL A 75 -0.71 -13.31 1.58
C VAL A 75 -1.22 -13.33 3.01
N GLU A 76 -0.97 -12.26 3.73
CA GLU A 76 -1.58 -11.94 5.03
C GLU A 76 -2.43 -10.67 4.91
N ALA A 77 -3.48 -10.54 5.71
CA ALA A 77 -4.29 -9.33 5.72
C ALA A 77 -4.73 -8.95 7.14
N LEU A 78 -4.83 -7.65 7.37
CA LEU A 78 -5.41 -7.04 8.55
C LEU A 78 -6.60 -6.19 8.14
N ASP A 79 -7.79 -6.52 8.61
CA ASP A 79 -8.98 -5.69 8.48
C ASP A 79 -9.93 -5.99 9.64
N PRO A 80 -10.13 -5.06 10.59
CA PRO A 80 -10.98 -5.28 11.74
C PRO A 80 -12.48 -5.40 11.38
N TYR A 81 -12.86 -5.06 10.16
CA TYR A 81 -14.24 -5.12 9.67
C TYR A 81 -14.52 -6.32 8.76
N CYS A 82 -13.51 -7.13 8.45
CA CYS A 82 -13.65 -8.32 7.63
C CYS A 82 -13.52 -9.57 8.49
N PRO A 83 -14.50 -10.52 8.48
CA PRO A 83 -14.37 -11.77 9.20
C PRO A 83 -13.18 -12.60 8.72
N ASP A 84 -12.51 -13.29 9.65
CA ASP A 84 -11.36 -14.16 9.37
C ASP A 84 -11.69 -15.28 8.36
N GLU A 85 -12.91 -15.81 8.45
CA GLU A 85 -13.40 -16.84 7.53
C GLU A 85 -13.38 -16.34 6.09
N ALA A 86 -13.78 -15.09 5.85
CA ALA A 86 -13.80 -14.52 4.50
C ALA A 86 -12.39 -14.29 3.93
N MET A 87 -11.40 -14.01 4.81
CA MET A 87 -9.99 -13.95 4.42
C MET A 87 -9.44 -15.35 4.12
N SER A 88 -9.74 -16.31 5.01
CA SER A 88 -9.29 -17.70 4.89
C SER A 88 -9.85 -18.40 3.65
N GLU A 89 -11.13 -18.21 3.33
CA GLU A 89 -11.77 -18.68 2.10
C GLU A 89 -11.13 -18.10 0.85
N ALA A 90 -10.66 -16.86 0.93
CA ALA A 90 -9.88 -16.23 -0.14
C ALA A 90 -8.42 -16.73 -0.20
N GLY A 91 -8.01 -17.67 0.67
CA GLY A 91 -6.63 -18.16 0.78
C GLY A 91 -5.65 -17.11 1.30
N VAL A 92 -6.12 -16.26 2.21
CA VAL A 92 -5.36 -15.20 2.87
C VAL A 92 -5.31 -15.50 4.37
N LYS A 93 -4.14 -15.40 4.97
CA LYS A 93 -4.01 -15.56 6.42
C LYS A 93 -4.42 -14.27 7.13
N PRO A 94 -5.46 -14.30 7.98
CA PRO A 94 -5.82 -13.14 8.79
C PRO A 94 -4.75 -12.90 9.86
N VAL A 95 -4.44 -11.62 10.12
CA VAL A 95 -3.62 -11.17 11.24
C VAL A 95 -4.38 -10.08 12.01
N HIS A 96 -4.12 -9.97 13.31
CA HIS A 96 -4.91 -9.12 14.22
C HIS A 96 -4.09 -7.96 14.83
N SER A 97 -2.80 -7.90 14.51
CA SER A 97 -1.92 -6.84 14.94
C SER A 97 -1.30 -6.13 13.74
N ILE A 98 -1.33 -4.80 13.78
CA ILE A 98 -0.66 -3.99 12.75
C ILE A 98 0.86 -4.20 12.80
N ASP A 99 1.43 -4.36 14.00
CA ASP A 99 2.85 -4.62 14.17
C ASP A 99 3.24 -5.96 13.53
N GLU A 100 2.41 -7.00 13.72
CA GLU A 100 2.60 -8.31 13.09
C GLU A 100 2.53 -8.20 11.56
N LEU A 101 1.53 -7.48 11.03
CA LEU A 101 1.38 -7.30 9.58
C LEU A 101 2.63 -6.70 8.95
N TYR A 102 3.22 -5.66 9.58
CA TYR A 102 4.41 -4.98 9.04
C TYR A 102 5.68 -5.80 9.28
N ALA A 103 5.85 -6.39 10.45
CA ALA A 103 7.07 -7.12 10.79
C ALA A 103 7.22 -8.44 10.01
N ASN A 104 6.12 -9.07 9.57
CA ASN A 104 6.17 -10.36 8.87
C ASN A 104 6.21 -10.25 7.35
N ASN A 105 5.86 -9.09 6.80
CA ASN A 105 5.64 -8.97 5.37
C ASN A 105 6.70 -8.11 4.69
N ARG A 106 7.37 -8.70 3.69
CA ARG A 106 8.35 -7.98 2.87
C ARG A 106 7.67 -6.90 2.00
N PHE A 107 6.46 -7.13 1.55
CA PHE A 107 5.63 -6.13 0.88
C PHE A 107 4.46 -5.79 1.78
N VAL A 108 4.15 -4.51 1.91
CA VAL A 108 2.91 -4.06 2.56
C VAL A 108 2.17 -3.14 1.61
N SER A 109 0.92 -3.49 1.30
CA SER A 109 0.05 -2.70 0.45
C SER A 109 -1.08 -2.08 1.28
N ILE A 110 -1.19 -0.76 1.21
CA ILE A 110 -2.08 0.04 2.05
C ILE A 110 -3.36 0.37 1.28
N HIS A 111 -4.53 0.06 1.91
CA HIS A 111 -5.85 0.31 1.35
C HIS A 111 -6.83 0.91 2.36
N ILE A 112 -6.34 1.41 3.49
CA ILE A 112 -7.16 2.07 4.51
C ILE A 112 -7.63 3.45 4.04
N PRO A 113 -8.84 3.89 4.45
CA PRO A 113 -9.29 5.26 4.23
C PRO A 113 -8.51 6.24 5.12
N ALA A 114 -8.46 7.51 4.73
CA ALA A 114 -7.96 8.57 5.59
C ALA A 114 -9.09 9.05 6.52
N THR A 115 -9.02 8.66 7.77
CA THR A 115 -9.91 9.09 8.85
C THR A 115 -9.09 9.80 9.94
N PRO A 116 -9.70 10.45 10.93
CA PRO A 116 -8.97 11.01 12.07
C PRO A 116 -8.04 9.98 12.74
N GLU A 117 -8.45 8.71 12.83
CA GLU A 117 -7.72 7.63 13.49
C GLU A 117 -6.57 7.08 12.61
N THR A 118 -6.72 7.11 11.29
CA THR A 118 -5.72 6.55 10.36
C THR A 118 -4.73 7.57 9.84
N LYS A 119 -4.99 8.87 10.03
CA LYS A 119 -4.03 9.92 9.65
C LYS A 119 -2.72 9.80 10.40
N GLY A 120 -1.60 9.71 9.67
CA GLY A 120 -0.27 9.58 10.22
C GLY A 120 -0.04 8.29 11.04
N SER A 121 -0.93 7.30 10.93
CA SER A 121 -0.83 6.06 11.70
C SER A 121 0.32 5.16 11.24
N ILE A 122 0.81 5.35 10.03
CA ILE A 122 1.91 4.55 9.46
C ILE A 122 3.18 5.40 9.49
N GLY A 123 3.99 5.19 10.53
CA GLY A 123 5.19 5.97 10.80
C GLY A 123 6.44 5.11 10.94
N TYR A 124 7.45 5.69 11.60
CA TYR A 124 8.79 5.12 11.73
C TYR A 124 8.79 3.67 12.23
N ASP A 125 8.09 3.40 13.34
CA ASP A 125 8.17 2.09 14.01
C ASP A 125 7.64 0.97 13.11
N LEU A 126 6.49 1.16 12.48
CA LEU A 126 5.92 0.19 11.55
C LEU A 126 6.80 -0.01 10.32
N ILE A 127 7.25 1.08 9.69
CA ILE A 127 8.02 1.01 8.45
C ILE A 127 9.38 0.37 8.69
N SER A 128 10.06 0.73 9.81
CA SER A 128 11.36 0.17 10.14
C SER A 128 11.31 -1.28 10.63
N SER A 129 10.15 -1.78 11.08
CA SER A 129 9.97 -3.18 11.46
C SER A 129 9.91 -4.15 10.28
N MET A 130 9.65 -3.65 9.06
CA MET A 130 9.53 -4.49 7.87
C MET A 130 10.78 -5.35 7.62
N PRO A 131 10.65 -6.57 7.07
CA PRO A 131 11.78 -7.43 6.74
C PRO A 131 12.78 -6.77 5.79
N LYS A 132 13.99 -7.31 5.75
CA LYS A 132 15.05 -6.82 4.85
C LYS A 132 14.60 -6.75 3.39
N GLY A 133 14.83 -5.61 2.76
CA GLY A 133 14.40 -5.32 1.39
C GLY A 133 12.90 -5.05 1.29
N GLY A 134 12.30 -4.56 2.36
CA GLY A 134 10.87 -4.24 2.43
C GLY A 134 10.44 -3.19 1.41
N VAL A 135 9.24 -3.34 0.87
CA VAL A 135 8.62 -2.39 -0.05
C VAL A 135 7.24 -2.00 0.50
N LEU A 136 7.09 -0.74 0.86
CA LEU A 136 5.82 -0.16 1.26
C LEU A 136 5.12 0.44 0.04
N ILE A 137 3.87 0.03 -0.21
CA ILE A 137 3.09 0.42 -1.39
C ILE A 137 1.83 1.15 -0.93
N ASN A 138 1.67 2.41 -1.34
CA ASN A 138 0.51 3.20 -0.96
C ASN A 138 -0.28 3.62 -2.21
N THR A 139 -1.41 2.95 -2.44
CA THR A 139 -2.41 3.33 -3.44
C THR A 139 -3.69 3.91 -2.80
N ALA A 140 -3.67 4.14 -1.49
CA ALA A 140 -4.82 4.64 -0.74
C ALA A 140 -4.85 6.17 -0.65
N ARG A 141 -4.23 6.72 0.38
CA ARG A 141 -4.21 8.16 0.67
C ARG A 141 -2.85 8.55 1.25
N LYS A 142 -2.34 9.73 0.89
CA LYS A 142 -1.06 10.24 1.45
C LYS A 142 -1.15 10.51 2.95
N GLU A 143 -2.31 10.94 3.41
CA GLU A 143 -2.57 11.36 4.78
C GLU A 143 -2.41 10.24 5.81
N VAL A 144 -2.43 8.96 5.40
CA VAL A 144 -2.25 7.84 6.34
C VAL A 144 -0.78 7.64 6.72
N ILE A 145 0.14 8.23 5.97
CA ILE A 145 1.59 8.17 6.23
C ILE A 145 2.01 9.34 7.12
N ASP A 146 2.77 9.05 8.17
CA ASP A 146 3.64 10.03 8.82
C ASP A 146 4.88 10.22 7.94
N GLU A 147 4.90 11.28 7.14
CA GLU A 147 5.98 11.52 6.17
C GLU A 147 7.35 11.76 6.86
N ALA A 148 7.37 12.35 8.07
CA ALA A 148 8.59 12.52 8.84
C ALA A 148 9.10 11.16 9.36
N GLY A 149 8.20 10.31 9.85
CA GLY A 149 8.51 8.94 10.25
C GLY A 149 9.00 8.09 9.06
N LEU A 150 8.37 8.23 7.89
CA LEU A 150 8.80 7.57 6.65
C LEU A 150 10.24 7.97 6.27
N ALA A 151 10.55 9.28 6.27
CA ALA A 151 11.88 9.78 5.94
C ALA A 151 12.94 9.22 6.90
N ARG A 152 12.68 9.22 8.21
CA ARG A 152 13.56 8.62 9.22
C ARG A 152 13.77 7.12 9.01
N ALA A 153 12.70 6.37 8.67
CA ALA A 153 12.78 4.94 8.41
C ALA A 153 13.63 4.63 7.17
N LEU A 154 13.45 5.39 6.08
CA LEU A 154 14.25 5.25 4.87
C LEU A 154 15.72 5.63 5.08
N ASP A 155 16.01 6.61 5.94
CA ASP A 155 17.38 6.99 6.31
C ASP A 155 18.06 5.87 7.12
N ALA A 156 17.37 5.37 8.16
CA ALA A 156 17.89 4.31 9.04
C ALA A 156 18.00 2.95 8.33
N ARG A 157 17.19 2.70 7.30
CA ARG A 157 17.07 1.42 6.60
C ARG A 157 17.26 1.61 5.09
N PRO A 158 18.53 1.59 4.59
CA PRO A 158 18.84 1.79 3.17
C PRO A 158 18.26 0.74 2.22
N ASP A 159 17.82 -0.39 2.78
CA ASP A 159 17.22 -1.51 2.06
C ASP A 159 15.71 -1.35 1.81
N LEU A 160 15.04 -0.41 2.49
CA LEU A 160 13.61 -0.15 2.34
C LEU A 160 13.32 0.71 1.10
N LYS A 161 12.14 0.47 0.51
CA LYS A 161 11.61 1.27 -0.60
C LYS A 161 10.17 1.70 -0.31
N TYR A 162 9.80 2.87 -0.81
CA TYR A 162 8.44 3.40 -0.76
C TYR A 162 7.95 3.78 -2.14
N VAL A 163 6.81 3.24 -2.56
CA VAL A 163 6.17 3.56 -3.85
C VAL A 163 4.71 3.94 -3.63
N ALA A 164 4.23 4.99 -4.30
CA ALA A 164 2.87 5.47 -4.09
C ALA A 164 2.21 6.01 -5.35
N ASP A 165 0.90 5.78 -5.47
CA ASP A 165 0.03 6.35 -6.52
C ASP A 165 -0.43 7.78 -6.18
N ILE A 166 0.03 8.33 -5.08
CA ILE A 166 -0.25 9.70 -4.67
C ILE A 166 1.05 10.33 -4.20
N ARG A 167 1.38 11.46 -4.80
CA ARG A 167 2.57 12.23 -4.43
C ARG A 167 2.42 12.76 -2.99
N PRO A 168 3.32 12.43 -2.06
CA PRO A 168 3.34 13.01 -0.72
C PRO A 168 3.70 14.50 -0.77
N ASP A 169 3.45 15.23 0.33
CA ASP A 169 3.75 16.66 0.39
C ASP A 169 5.26 16.92 0.37
N THR A 170 6.05 16.02 0.96
CA THR A 170 7.52 16.06 1.00
C THR A 170 8.20 15.34 -0.17
N ALA A 171 7.48 15.05 -1.26
CA ALA A 171 7.96 14.21 -2.37
C ALA A 171 9.30 14.63 -2.96
N ASP A 172 9.53 15.94 -3.14
CA ASP A 172 10.79 16.45 -3.71
C ASP A 172 11.97 16.18 -2.77
N ALA A 173 11.80 16.46 -1.47
CA ALA A 173 12.81 16.18 -0.46
C ALA A 173 13.08 14.66 -0.33
N LEU A 174 12.04 13.83 -0.36
CA LEU A 174 12.20 12.37 -0.34
C LEU A 174 12.94 11.87 -1.60
N LYS A 175 12.62 12.42 -2.77
CA LYS A 175 13.29 12.02 -4.01
C LYS A 175 14.76 12.46 -4.05
N GLU A 176 15.07 13.65 -3.57
CA GLU A 176 16.43 14.16 -3.44
C GLU A 176 17.26 13.31 -2.46
N ALA A 177 16.70 12.97 -1.29
CA ALA A 177 17.41 12.22 -0.26
C ALA A 177 17.58 10.74 -0.59
N PHE A 178 16.58 10.11 -1.24
CA PHE A 178 16.51 8.64 -1.35
C PHE A 178 16.52 8.11 -2.79
N GLY A 179 16.48 8.97 -3.80
CA GLY A 179 16.65 8.60 -5.21
C GLY A 179 15.64 7.54 -5.67
N ASP A 180 16.15 6.43 -6.21
CA ASP A 180 15.35 5.32 -6.76
C ASP A 180 14.71 4.42 -5.69
N ARG A 181 14.94 4.70 -4.42
CA ARG A 181 14.22 4.01 -3.33
C ARG A 181 12.80 4.51 -3.13
N VAL A 182 12.46 5.66 -3.71
CA VAL A 182 11.11 6.22 -3.69
C VAL A 182 10.59 6.49 -5.09
N PHE A 183 9.30 6.18 -5.29
CA PHE A 183 8.60 6.45 -6.54
C PHE A 183 7.20 6.98 -6.26
N PHE A 184 6.81 8.02 -6.98
CA PHE A 184 5.49 8.60 -6.89
C PHE A 184 4.94 8.84 -8.29
N THR A 185 3.69 8.44 -8.55
CA THR A 185 3.03 8.81 -9.79
C THR A 185 2.75 10.33 -9.78
N PRO A 186 2.83 11.02 -10.94
CA PRO A 186 2.57 12.45 -11.00
C PRO A 186 1.10 12.81 -10.73
N LYS A 187 0.20 11.86 -10.97
CA LYS A 187 -1.23 11.94 -10.71
C LYS A 187 -1.71 10.58 -10.21
N LYS A 188 -2.87 10.54 -9.54
CA LYS A 188 -3.51 9.27 -9.19
C LYS A 188 -3.87 8.49 -10.46
N MET A 189 -3.29 7.29 -10.61
CA MET A 189 -3.41 6.47 -11.82
C MET A 189 -4.31 5.25 -11.65
N GLY A 190 -4.65 4.88 -10.41
CA GLY A 190 -5.54 3.77 -10.11
C GLY A 190 -7.04 4.12 -10.28
N ALA A 191 -7.39 4.90 -11.29
CA ALA A 191 -8.76 5.34 -11.52
C ALA A 191 -9.44 4.54 -12.63
#